data_748b792b46fd731f11890464450f51c4
#
_entry.id   748b792b46fd731f11890464450f51c4
#
_cell.length_a   1.000
_cell.length_b   1.000
_cell.length_c   1.000
_cell.angle_alpha   90.00
_cell.angle_beta   90.00
_cell.angle_gamma   90.00
#
_symmetry.space_group_name_H-M   'P 1'
#
loop_
_entity.id
_entity.type
_entity.pdbx_description
1 polymer ?
#
loop_
_entity_poly.entity_id
_entity_poly.type
_entity_poly.pdbx_seq_one_letter_code
_entity_poly.pdbx_strand_id
1 'polypeptide(L)' 'MATPGQPTLYKSEYCELAHNYCLLGATNEVLASFFGVTRRTVDNWIATHPDFADAVYRGRAVADS' A
#
# COMPACT_ATOMS: atom_id res chain seq x y z
N MET A 1 -17.59 15.64 4.83
CA MET A 1 -16.21 16.01 4.70
C MET A 1 -15.29 14.97 5.31
N ALA A 2 -14.25 14.63 4.61
CA ALA A 2 -13.35 13.62 5.10
C ALA A 2 -12.59 14.12 6.32
N THR A 3 -12.47 13.29 7.32
CA THR A 3 -11.70 13.63 8.49
C THR A 3 -10.23 13.41 8.17
N PRO A 4 -9.40 14.42 8.32
CA PRO A 4 -7.97 14.24 8.12
C PRO A 4 -7.45 13.15 9.03
N GLY A 5 -6.56 12.37 8.54
CA GLY A 5 -6.01 11.29 9.32
C GLY A 5 -6.93 10.09 9.47
N GLN A 6 -8.00 10.06 8.72
CA GLN A 6 -8.89 8.91 8.72
C GLN A 6 -8.17 7.75 8.02
N PRO A 7 -7.72 6.75 8.74
CA PRO A 7 -6.94 5.68 8.13
C PRO A 7 -7.77 4.62 7.46
N THR A 8 -9.07 4.78 7.45
CA THR A 8 -9.99 3.76 7.00
C THR A 8 -10.41 3.93 5.55
N LEU A 9 -9.66 4.68 4.78
CA LEU A 9 -9.95 4.88 3.38
C LEU A 9 -9.47 3.74 2.50
N TYR A 10 -9.14 2.62 3.11
CA TYR A 10 -8.67 1.46 2.37
C TYR A 10 -9.73 0.97 1.39
N LYS A 11 -9.30 0.64 0.19
CA LYS A 11 -10.15 0.06 -0.83
C LYS A 11 -9.46 -1.16 -1.41
N SER A 12 -10.24 -2.18 -1.74
CA SER A 12 -9.68 -3.41 -2.28
C SER A 12 -8.92 -3.18 -3.58
N GLU A 13 -9.29 -2.16 -4.34
CA GLU A 13 -8.57 -1.83 -5.57
C GLU A 13 -7.12 -1.41 -5.30
N TYR A 14 -6.82 -1.01 -4.08
CA TYR A 14 -5.46 -0.63 -3.71
C TYR A 14 -4.50 -1.81 -3.75
N CYS A 15 -5.01 -3.03 -3.66
CA CYS A 15 -4.16 -4.21 -3.76
C CYS A 15 -3.47 -4.26 -5.12
N GLU A 16 -4.22 -4.06 -6.18
CA GLU A 16 -3.67 -4.07 -7.52
C GLU A 16 -2.71 -2.90 -7.73
N LEU A 17 -3.11 -1.72 -7.26
CA LEU A 17 -2.27 -0.54 -7.38
C LEU A 17 -0.95 -0.73 -6.64
N ALA A 18 -1.02 -1.24 -5.41
CA ALA A 18 0.17 -1.46 -4.61
C ALA A 18 1.09 -2.48 -5.27
N HIS A 19 0.51 -3.54 -5.83
CA HIS A 19 1.29 -4.54 -6.54
C HIS A 19 2.06 -3.90 -7.69
N ASN A 20 1.37 -3.10 -8.50
CA ASN A 20 1.99 -2.45 -9.64
C ASN A 20 3.09 -1.48 -9.23
N TYR A 21 2.84 -0.68 -8.19
CA TYR A 21 3.85 0.25 -7.71
C TYR A 21 5.07 -0.49 -7.15
N CYS A 22 4.84 -1.59 -6.46
CA CYS A 22 5.94 -2.38 -5.91
C CYS A 22 6.76 -3.06 -6.99
N LEU A 23 6.14 -3.41 -8.10
CA LEU A 23 6.87 -3.91 -9.26
C LEU A 23 7.89 -2.88 -9.75
N LEU A 24 7.60 -1.61 -9.54
CA LEU A 24 8.50 -0.52 -9.91
C LEU A 24 9.48 -0.17 -8.79
N GLY A 25 9.46 -0.90 -7.70
CA GLY A 25 10.38 -0.70 -6.60
C GLY A 25 9.89 0.26 -5.53
N ALA A 26 8.59 0.53 -5.45
CA ALA A 26 8.06 1.48 -4.46
C ALA A 26 8.26 0.98 -3.04
N THR A 27 8.68 1.89 -2.16
CA THR A 27 8.76 1.63 -0.73
C THR A 27 7.42 1.96 -0.08
N ASN A 28 7.30 1.66 1.22
CA ASN A 28 6.08 2.03 1.95
C ASN A 28 5.85 3.54 1.92
N GLU A 29 6.90 4.32 1.99
CA GLU A 29 6.78 5.77 1.91
C GLU A 29 6.24 6.21 0.56
N VAL A 30 6.73 5.59 -0.50
CA VAL A 30 6.27 5.91 -1.86
C VAL A 30 4.81 5.50 -2.02
N LEU A 31 4.44 4.33 -1.53
CA LEU A 31 3.05 3.90 -1.56
C LEU A 31 2.15 4.88 -0.84
N ALA A 32 2.58 5.34 0.33
CA ALA A 32 1.82 6.32 1.10
C ALA A 32 1.60 7.59 0.30
N SER A 33 2.62 8.03 -0.41
CA SER A 33 2.54 9.22 -1.24
C SER A 33 1.51 9.03 -2.36
N PHE A 34 1.53 7.88 -3.02
CA PHE A 34 0.58 7.61 -4.11
C PHE A 34 -0.85 7.54 -3.61
N PHE A 35 -1.06 6.95 -2.44
CA PHE A 35 -2.40 6.80 -1.88
C PHE A 35 -2.87 8.04 -1.11
N GLY A 36 -1.98 9.00 -0.90
CA GLY A 36 -2.33 10.21 -0.16
C GLY A 36 -2.53 9.98 1.32
N VAL A 37 -1.79 9.02 1.89
CA VAL A 37 -1.86 8.70 3.31
C VAL A 37 -0.45 8.71 3.88
N THR A 38 -0.34 8.47 5.20
CA THR A 38 0.96 8.41 5.84
C THR A 38 1.54 7.01 5.69
N ARG A 39 2.87 6.92 5.83
CA ARG A 39 3.54 5.63 5.83
C ARG A 39 2.96 4.71 6.90
N ARG A 40 2.62 5.29 8.04
CA ARG A 40 2.04 4.51 9.12
C ARG A 40 0.73 3.84 8.70
N THR A 41 -0.07 4.55 7.92
CA THR A 41 -1.31 3.99 7.40
C THR A 41 -1.03 2.81 6.48
N VAL A 42 -0.02 2.93 5.63
CA VAL A 42 0.37 1.82 4.75
C VAL A 42 0.82 0.62 5.58
N ASP A 43 1.66 0.85 6.59
CA ASP A 43 2.10 -0.22 7.48
C ASP A 43 0.91 -0.90 8.15
N ASN A 44 -0.06 -0.11 8.57
CA ASN A 44 -1.26 -0.62 9.22
C ASN A 44 -2.08 -1.48 8.27
N TRP A 45 -2.22 -1.02 7.03
CA TRP A 45 -2.94 -1.79 6.01
C TRP A 45 -2.26 -3.13 5.76
N ILE A 46 -0.93 -3.15 5.69
CA ILE A 46 -0.19 -4.38 5.51
C ILE A 46 -0.45 -5.34 6.67
N ALA A 47 -0.56 -4.80 7.88
CA ALA A 47 -0.78 -5.62 9.07
C ALA A 47 -2.22 -6.13 9.18
N THR A 48 -3.19 -5.35 8.69
CA THR A 48 -4.60 -5.67 8.91
C THR A 48 -5.32 -6.20 7.67
N HIS A 49 -4.75 -6.03 6.50
CA HIS A 49 -5.35 -6.47 5.24
C HIS A 49 -4.41 -7.46 4.55
N PRO A 50 -4.63 -8.77 4.75
CA PRO A 50 -3.71 -9.78 4.17
C PRO A 50 -3.63 -9.71 2.65
N ASP A 51 -4.71 -9.35 1.98
CA ASP A 51 -4.71 -9.20 0.53
C ASP A 51 -3.78 -8.08 0.09
N PHE A 52 -3.78 -6.98 0.82
CA PHE A 52 -2.90 -5.86 0.53
C PHE A 52 -1.44 -6.26 0.79
N ALA A 53 -1.19 -6.92 1.92
CA ALA A 53 0.15 -7.39 2.26
C ALA A 53 0.70 -8.32 1.19
N ASP A 54 -0.12 -9.26 0.74
CA ASP A 54 0.27 -10.20 -0.29
C ASP A 54 0.63 -9.47 -1.59
N ALA A 55 -0.18 -8.51 -1.99
CA ALA A 55 0.08 -7.74 -3.20
C ALA A 55 1.40 -6.99 -3.11
N VAL A 56 1.67 -6.37 -1.98
CA VAL A 56 2.91 -5.63 -1.77
C VAL A 56 4.12 -6.56 -1.83
N TYR A 57 4.05 -7.67 -1.12
CA TYR A 57 5.17 -8.60 -1.07
C TYR A 57 5.44 -9.26 -2.41
N ARG A 58 4.40 -9.59 -3.14
CA ARG A 58 4.56 -10.17 -4.48
C ARG A 58 5.21 -9.19 -5.43
N GLY A 59 4.78 -7.95 -5.39
CA GLY A 59 5.37 -6.93 -6.25
C GLY A 59 6.83 -6.71 -5.94
N ARG A 60 7.17 -6.67 -4.67
CA ARG A 60 8.57 -6.48 -4.25
C ARG A 60 9.43 -7.68 -4.59
N ALA A 61 8.89 -8.87 -4.47
CA ALA A 61 9.64 -10.07 -4.82
C ALA A 61 10.04 -10.07 -6.28
N VAL A 62 9.14 -9.64 -7.15
CA VAL A 62 9.44 -9.53 -8.57
C VAL A 62 10.49 -8.45 -8.82
N ALA A 63 10.33 -7.31 -8.16
CA ALA A 63 11.25 -6.20 -8.32
C ALA A 63 12.66 -6.57 -7.87
N ASP A 64 12.78 -7.43 -6.87
CA ASP A 64 14.08 -7.85 -6.33
C ASP A 64 14.70 -8.98 -7.13
N SER A 65 14.00 -9.55 -8.05
CA SER A 65 14.54 -10.64 -8.88
C SER A 65 15.57 -10.13 -9.90
#